data_2d17b8fa21667908e08f4c28dea13dfd
#
_entry.id   2d17b8fa21667908e08f4c28dea13dfd
#
_cell.length_a   1.000
_cell.length_b   1.000
_cell.length_c   1.000
_cell.angle_alpha   90.00
_cell.angle_beta   90.00
_cell.angle_gamma   90.00
#
_symmetry.space_group_name_H-M   'P 1'
#
loop_
_entity.id
_entity.type
_entity.pdbx_description
1 polymer ?
#
loop_
_entity_poly.entity_id
_entity_poly.type
_entity_poly.pdbx_seq_one_letter_code
_entity_poly.pdbx_strand_id
1 'polypeptide(L)' 'MDTIEITCKNNGKTKTTEVLNMNDKYMKVVIQGTQITIELFRDDVNKSYTGHMSGLE' A
#
# COMPACT_ATOMS: atom_id res chain seq x y z
N MET A 1 7.76 -7.37 11.65
CA MET A 1 7.51 -6.62 10.43
C MET A 1 6.33 -5.69 10.65
N ASP A 2 6.41 -4.53 10.02
CA ASP A 2 5.35 -3.55 10.20
C ASP A 2 4.17 -3.87 9.30
N THR A 3 2.98 -3.65 9.81
CA THR A 3 1.76 -3.80 9.04
C THR A 3 1.01 -2.47 9.05
N ILE A 4 0.30 -2.21 7.97
CA ILE A 4 -0.58 -1.06 7.88
C ILE A 4 -1.90 -1.49 7.27
N GLU A 5 -2.94 -0.70 7.53
CA GLU A 5 -4.23 -0.92 6.91
C GLU A 5 -4.43 0.08 5.79
N ILE A 6 -4.89 -0.40 4.65
CA ILE A 6 -5.21 0.45 3.51
C ILE A 6 -6.70 0.33 3.20
N THR A 7 -7.28 1.42 2.72
CA THR A 7 -8.69 1.45 2.35
C THR A 7 -8.80 1.55 0.84
N CYS A 8 -9.56 0.63 0.26
CA CYS A 8 -9.82 0.64 -1.17
C CYS A 8 -10.96 1.62 -1.47
N LYS A 9 -10.69 2.62 -2.30
CA LYS A 9 -11.68 3.66 -2.59
C LYS A 9 -12.87 3.13 -3.37
N ASN A 10 -12.69 2.08 -4.14
CA ASN A 10 -13.75 1.55 -4.99
C ASN A 10 -14.88 0.90 -4.20
N ASN A 11 -14.54 0.25 -3.10
CA ASN A 11 -15.55 -0.48 -2.33
C ASN A 11 -15.55 -0.14 -0.84
N GLY A 12 -14.65 0.76 -0.43
CA GLY A 12 -14.56 1.18 0.96
C GLY A 12 -14.04 0.14 1.93
N LYS A 13 -13.56 -0.98 1.43
CA LYS A 13 -13.05 -2.05 2.29
C LYS A 13 -11.62 -1.78 2.71
N THR A 14 -11.30 -2.16 3.93
CA THR A 14 -9.98 -2.03 4.50
C THR A 14 -9.28 -3.38 4.48
N LYS A 15 -8.00 -3.38 4.11
CA LYS A 15 -7.19 -4.58 4.10
C LYS A 15 -5.91 -4.37 4.88
N THR A 16 -5.46 -5.39 5.56
CA THR A 16 -4.19 -5.37 6.27
C THR A 16 -3.07 -5.75 5.32
N THR A 17 -2.01 -4.97 5.32
CA THR A 17 -0.86 -5.22 4.48
C THR A 17 0.42 -5.24 5.29
N GLU A 18 1.44 -5.92 4.78
CA GLU A 18 2.76 -5.92 5.38
C GLU A 18 3.68 -5.00 4.57
N VAL A 19 4.44 -4.17 5.28
CA VAL A 19 5.37 -3.24 4.64
C VAL A 19 6.62 -4.01 4.24
N LEU A 20 6.92 -4.04 2.95
CA LEU A 20 8.11 -4.68 2.42
C LEU A 20 9.27 -3.71 2.29
N ASN A 21 8.97 -2.47 1.92
CA ASN A 21 9.97 -1.43 1.75
C ASN A 21 9.31 -0.08 2.00
N MET A 22 10.06 0.85 2.54
CA MET A 22 9.50 2.15 2.89
C MET A 22 10.58 3.22 2.82
N ASN A 23 10.26 4.29 2.10
CA ASN A 23 11.06 5.52 2.04
C ASN A 23 10.15 6.71 2.29
N ASP A 24 10.75 7.91 2.31
CA ASP A 24 9.97 9.12 2.57
C ASP A 24 8.84 9.34 1.58
N LYS A 25 9.04 8.93 0.33
CA LYS A 25 8.08 9.19 -0.74
C LYS A 25 7.60 7.92 -1.43
N TYR A 26 8.04 6.77 -0.96
CA TYR A 26 7.71 5.49 -1.58
C TYR A 26 7.50 4.44 -0.51
N MET A 27 6.53 3.57 -0.73
CA MET A 27 6.30 2.44 0.16
C MET A 27 5.78 1.27 -0.67
N LYS A 28 6.31 0.09 -0.42
CA LYS A 28 5.84 -1.14 -1.06
C LYS A 28 5.29 -2.06 0.01
N VAL A 29 4.07 -2.52 -0.21
CA VAL A 29 3.40 -3.40 0.74
C VAL A 29 2.82 -4.60 0.00
N VAL A 30 2.57 -5.67 0.75
CA VAL A 30 1.90 -6.86 0.21
C VAL A 30 0.63 -7.09 1.03
N ILE A 31 -0.45 -7.44 0.35
CA ILE A 31 -1.70 -7.76 1.02
C ILE A 31 -1.51 -9.09 1.76
N GLN A 32 -1.77 -9.07 3.06
CA GLN A 32 -1.54 -10.21 3.92
C GLN A 32 -2.34 -11.42 3.44
N GLY A 33 -1.67 -12.56 3.37
CA GLY A 33 -2.29 -13.80 2.90
C GLY A 33 -2.32 -13.96 1.39
N THR A 34 -1.75 -13.00 0.65
CA THR A 34 -1.69 -13.05 -0.81
C THR A 34 -0.29 -12.69 -1.29
N GLN A 35 -0.08 -12.78 -2.61
CA GLN A 35 1.14 -12.32 -3.24
C GLN A 35 0.94 -10.99 -3.96
N ILE A 36 -0.19 -10.32 -3.71
CA ILE A 36 -0.51 -9.07 -4.36
C ILE A 36 0.25 -7.95 -3.67
N THR A 37 1.05 -7.22 -4.43
CA THR A 37 1.82 -6.09 -3.91
C THR A 37 1.20 -4.78 -4.38
N ILE A 38 1.37 -3.75 -3.56
CA ILE A 38 0.89 -2.41 -3.85
C ILE A 38 2.05 -1.46 -3.68
N GLU A 39 2.30 -0.64 -4.69
CA GLU A 39 3.31 0.40 -4.61
C GLU A 39 2.62 1.73 -4.32
N LEU A 40 3.08 2.40 -3.28
CA LEU A 40 2.48 3.64 -2.81
C LEU A 40 3.49 4.76 -2.97
N PHE A 41 3.03 5.88 -3.50
CA PHE A 41 3.88 7.04 -3.75
C PHE A 41 3.23 8.29 -3.18
N ARG A 42 4.07 9.25 -2.82
CA ARG A 42 3.60 10.58 -2.43
C ARG A 42 4.62 11.62 -2.87
N ASP A 43 4.13 12.81 -3.19
CA ASP A 43 4.99 13.90 -3.65
C ASP A 43 5.71 14.61 -2.49
N ASP A 44 5.12 14.56 -1.30
CA ASP A 44 5.62 15.28 -0.15
C ASP A 44 5.40 14.43 1.09
N VAL A 45 6.29 14.55 2.07
CA VAL A 45 6.17 13.80 3.32
C VAL A 45 4.91 14.18 4.10
N ASN A 46 4.35 15.36 3.82
CA ASN A 46 3.11 15.79 4.45
C ASN A 46 1.85 15.34 3.71
N LYS A 47 1.99 14.67 2.58
CA LYS A 47 0.85 14.20 1.80
C LYS A 47 0.63 12.71 2.02
N SER A 48 -0.61 12.29 1.78
CA SER A 48 -0.96 10.87 1.84
C SER A 48 -0.40 10.13 0.65
N TYR A 49 -0.06 8.86 0.87
CA TYR A 49 0.36 7.98 -0.21
C TYR A 49 -0.82 7.69 -1.14
N THR A 50 -0.52 7.61 -2.43
CA THR A 50 -1.45 7.06 -3.40
C THR A 50 -0.79 5.84 -4.03
N GLY A 51 -1.57 4.83 -4.34
CA GLY A 51 -0.99 3.57 -4.73
C GLY A 51 -1.60 2.95 -5.97
N HIS A 52 -0.82 2.08 -6.57
CA HIS A 52 -1.25 1.22 -7.65
C HIS A 52 -1.11 -0.21 -7.21
N MET A 53 -2.10 -1.02 -7.53
CA MET A 53 -2.07 -2.44 -7.26
C MET A 53 -1.39 -3.14 -8.42
N SER A 54 -0.35 -3.91 -8.12
CA SER A 54 0.29 -4.75 -9.13
C SER A 54 -0.04 -6.21 -8.84
N GLY A 55 -0.08 -7.02 -9.88
CA GLY A 55 -0.48 -8.41 -9.77
C GLY A 55 -1.95 -8.64 -9.99
N LEU A 56 -2.72 -7.60 -10.17
CA LEU A 56 -4.12 -7.67 -10.54
C LEU A 56 -4.25 -7.22 -11.99
N GLU A 57 -4.54 -8.12 -12.82
CA GLU A 57 -4.72 -7.83 -14.24
C GLU A 57 -6.17 -8.03 -14.63
#